data_17a2a2096137c78448d13a51d0e5657a
#
_entry.id   17a2a2096137c78448d13a51d0e5657a
#
_cell.length_a   1.000
_cell.length_b   1.000
_cell.length_c   1.000
_cell.angle_alpha   90.00
_cell.angle_beta   90.00
_cell.angle_gamma   90.00
#
_symmetry.space_group_name_H-M   'P 1'
#
loop_
_entity.id
_entity.type
_entity.pdbx_description
1 polymer ?
#
loop_
_entity_poly.entity_id
_entity_poly.type
_entity_poly.pdbx_seq_one_letter_code
_entity_poly.pdbx_strand_id
1 'polypeptide(L)'
;TGAVDPLDAIADLCADEQLWHHVDGAYGAFFQLCSDTRDVLRGIERADSLTLDPHKGMFMPYGTGALLVRDGAALRAAHGASADYLPDMPSAAEFYDPSQHGPDLSRGFPGLRMWLTIKLYGADAFRAAIDEKRALALDAAARVAQLPHVVMDAPPELSLFPFHLTWPGATLAQEDAATRDLMAATSQRGRVMISGAVAGGRYVGRVCVLSFRTHAAQIDHLVADMASAITEVVATHRA
;
A
#
# COMPACT_ATOMS: atom_id res chain seq x y z
N THR A 1 -5.02 5.64 5.21
CA THR A 1 -6.13 6.23 4.44
C THR A 1 -6.03 5.94 2.94
N GLY A 2 -4.83 5.69 2.41
CA GLY A 2 -4.56 5.54 0.98
C GLY A 2 -4.23 6.86 0.26
N ALA A 3 -4.11 7.96 1.02
CA ALA A 3 -3.62 9.22 0.50
C ALA A 3 -2.14 9.10 0.11
N VAL A 4 -1.74 9.83 -0.92
CA VAL A 4 -0.37 9.95 -1.38
C VAL A 4 0.15 11.34 -1.01
N ASP A 5 1.35 11.38 -0.43
CA ASP A 5 2.00 12.63 -0.09
C ASP A 5 2.39 13.43 -1.36
N PRO A 6 2.49 14.76 -1.30
CA PRO A 6 2.92 15.60 -2.42
C PRO A 6 4.43 15.46 -2.66
N LEU A 7 4.85 14.30 -3.21
CA LEU A 7 6.26 13.86 -3.30
C LEU A 7 7.17 14.88 -3.98
N ASP A 8 6.68 15.55 -5.02
CA ASP A 8 7.48 16.52 -5.77
C ASP A 8 7.79 17.77 -4.92
N ALA A 9 6.80 18.30 -4.20
CA ALA A 9 6.98 19.42 -3.27
C ALA A 9 7.87 19.05 -2.08
N ILE A 10 7.75 17.81 -1.57
CA ILE A 10 8.63 17.30 -0.51
C ILE A 10 10.06 17.18 -1.03
N ALA A 11 10.25 16.71 -2.26
CA ALA A 11 11.58 16.63 -2.87
C ALA A 11 12.23 18.01 -3.05
N ASP A 12 11.45 19.05 -3.39
CA ASP A 12 11.96 20.42 -3.45
C ASP A 12 12.45 20.88 -2.08
N LEU A 13 11.61 20.70 -1.03
CA LEU A 13 11.98 21.04 0.34
C LEU A 13 13.23 20.30 0.81
N CYS A 14 13.32 18.99 0.54
CA CYS A 14 14.48 18.19 0.91
C CYS A 14 15.76 18.67 0.21
N ALA A 15 15.65 19.08 -1.05
CA ALA A 15 16.79 19.64 -1.80
C ALA A 15 17.23 20.99 -1.22
N ASP A 16 16.30 21.89 -0.92
CA ASP A 16 16.58 23.22 -0.37
C ASP A 16 17.21 23.14 1.03
N GLU A 17 16.72 22.23 1.85
CA GLU A 17 17.18 22.05 3.25
C GLU A 17 18.30 21.00 3.38
N GLN A 18 18.79 20.45 2.29
CA GLN A 18 19.81 19.39 2.26
C GLN A 18 19.45 18.16 3.12
N LEU A 19 18.18 17.75 3.08
CA LEU A 19 17.65 16.60 3.81
C LEU A 19 17.64 15.35 2.92
N TRP A 20 17.78 14.19 3.56
CA TRP A 20 17.59 12.91 2.90
C TRP A 20 16.10 12.66 2.63
N HIS A 21 15.73 12.54 1.36
CA HIS A 21 14.36 12.25 0.95
C HIS A 21 14.12 10.74 0.89
N HIS A 22 13.47 10.19 1.90
CA HIS A 22 13.00 8.81 1.89
C HIS A 22 11.52 8.74 1.55
N VAL A 23 11.15 7.86 0.61
CA VAL A 23 9.75 7.55 0.30
C VAL A 23 9.43 6.14 0.77
N ASP A 24 8.47 6.02 1.68
CA ASP A 24 7.84 4.72 1.99
C ASP A 24 6.80 4.39 0.93
N GLY A 25 7.26 3.73 -0.11
CA GLY A 25 6.43 3.22 -1.20
C GLY A 25 6.03 1.75 -1.05
N ALA A 26 6.12 1.18 0.18
CA ALA A 26 5.86 -0.24 0.44
C ALA A 26 4.53 -0.72 -0.15
N TYR A 27 3.49 0.12 -0.09
CA TYR A 27 2.21 -0.15 -0.73
C TYR A 27 2.13 0.42 -2.15
N GLY A 28 2.48 1.71 -2.30
CA GLY A 28 2.11 2.53 -3.45
C GLY A 28 3.08 2.50 -4.63
N ALA A 29 4.38 2.21 -4.41
CA ALA A 29 5.40 2.43 -5.45
C ALA A 29 5.15 1.63 -6.74
N PHE A 30 4.58 0.43 -6.66
CA PHE A 30 4.30 -0.38 -7.85
C PHE A 30 3.17 0.18 -8.73
N PHE A 31 2.36 1.11 -8.22
CA PHE A 31 1.38 1.83 -9.03
C PHE A 31 2.03 2.77 -10.06
N GLN A 32 3.34 3.00 -9.99
CA GLN A 32 4.09 3.59 -11.10
C GLN A 32 4.00 2.79 -12.41
N LEU A 33 3.65 1.52 -12.34
CA LEU A 33 3.40 0.71 -13.53
C LEU A 33 2.10 1.09 -14.24
N CYS A 34 1.09 1.63 -13.51
CA CYS A 34 -0.18 2.09 -14.10
C CYS A 34 -0.02 3.47 -14.73
N SER A 35 -0.66 3.68 -15.87
CA SER A 35 -0.55 4.95 -16.59
C SER A 35 -1.29 6.10 -15.90
N ASP A 36 -2.44 5.82 -15.27
CA ASP A 36 -3.32 6.81 -14.65
C ASP A 36 -2.86 7.24 -13.24
N THR A 37 -1.92 6.54 -12.63
CA THR A 37 -1.40 6.86 -11.29
C THR A 37 0.01 7.46 -11.28
N ARG A 38 0.66 7.57 -12.44
CA ARG A 38 2.01 8.16 -12.53
C ARG A 38 2.06 9.60 -12.06
N ASP A 39 1.04 10.39 -12.41
CA ASP A 39 0.97 11.79 -11.99
C ASP A 39 0.76 11.95 -10.50
N VAL A 40 0.03 11.02 -9.87
CA VAL A 40 -0.17 10.98 -8.41
C VAL A 40 1.16 10.71 -7.68
N LEU A 41 2.02 9.89 -8.28
CA LEU A 41 3.33 9.50 -7.73
C LEU A 41 4.48 10.34 -8.28
N ARG A 42 4.21 11.50 -8.92
CA ARG A 42 5.24 12.41 -9.43
C ARG A 42 6.16 12.86 -8.31
N GLY A 43 7.46 12.83 -8.57
CA GLY A 43 8.51 13.15 -7.58
C GLY A 43 9.10 11.91 -6.90
N ILE A 44 8.50 10.71 -7.06
CA ILE A 44 9.06 9.48 -6.49
C ILE A 44 10.47 9.19 -7.02
N GLU A 45 10.75 9.57 -8.27
CA GLU A 45 12.05 9.43 -8.91
C GLU A 45 13.13 10.34 -8.32
N ARG A 46 12.74 11.31 -7.51
CA ARG A 46 13.65 12.25 -6.83
C ARG A 46 14.10 11.76 -5.45
N ALA A 47 13.50 10.68 -4.95
CA ALA A 47 13.86 10.13 -3.64
C ALA A 47 15.33 9.68 -3.59
N ASP A 48 16.01 9.90 -2.46
CA ASP A 48 17.33 9.35 -2.16
C ASP A 48 17.22 7.85 -1.81
N SER A 49 16.13 7.46 -1.18
CA SER A 49 15.80 6.07 -0.94
C SER A 49 14.30 5.80 -1.04
N LEU A 50 13.94 4.60 -1.47
CA LEU A 50 12.57 4.17 -1.69
C LEU A 50 12.39 2.74 -1.17
N THR A 51 11.49 2.56 -0.21
CA THR A 51 11.01 1.24 0.18
C THR A 51 9.87 0.79 -0.73
N LEU A 52 9.90 -0.46 -1.16
CA LEU A 52 8.81 -1.08 -1.90
C LEU A 52 8.67 -2.56 -1.53
N ASP A 53 7.42 -3.04 -1.50
CA ASP A 53 7.12 -4.41 -1.09
C ASP A 53 6.59 -5.25 -2.26
N PRO A 54 7.45 -6.03 -2.93
CA PRO A 54 7.01 -6.98 -3.96
C PRO A 54 5.95 -7.96 -3.48
N HIS A 55 5.94 -8.30 -2.19
CA HIS A 55 4.91 -9.16 -1.60
C HIS A 55 3.54 -8.45 -1.45
N LYS A 56 3.44 -7.14 -1.73
CA LYS A 56 2.19 -6.38 -1.88
C LYS A 56 1.90 -6.14 -3.36
N GLY A 57 2.56 -5.17 -3.98
CA GLY A 57 2.24 -4.70 -5.32
C GLY A 57 2.66 -5.61 -6.48
N MET A 58 3.55 -6.57 -6.26
CA MET A 58 3.91 -7.59 -7.27
C MET A 58 3.39 -8.99 -6.94
N PHE A 59 2.48 -9.10 -5.99
CA PHE A 59 1.78 -10.36 -5.64
C PHE A 59 2.71 -11.52 -5.27
N MET A 60 3.91 -11.20 -4.78
CA MET A 60 4.91 -12.20 -4.41
C MET A 60 4.65 -12.80 -3.03
N PRO A 61 5.26 -13.95 -2.70
CA PRO A 61 5.18 -14.52 -1.36
C PRO A 61 5.65 -13.52 -0.29
N TYR A 62 4.99 -13.54 0.86
CA TYR A 62 5.32 -12.70 2.01
C TYR A 62 6.81 -12.80 2.39
N GLY A 63 7.35 -11.70 2.94
CA GLY A 63 8.76 -11.60 3.29
C GLY A 63 9.67 -11.16 2.14
N THR A 64 9.10 -10.67 1.02
CA THR A 64 9.87 -10.07 -0.08
C THR A 64 9.69 -8.56 -0.02
N GLY A 65 10.62 -7.85 0.62
CA GLY A 65 10.75 -6.39 0.62
C GLY A 65 11.95 -5.96 -0.24
N ALA A 66 11.99 -4.72 -0.67
CA ALA A 66 13.12 -4.13 -1.40
C ALA A 66 13.33 -2.69 -0.95
N LEU A 67 14.59 -2.29 -0.88
CA LEU A 67 15.03 -0.92 -0.68
C LEU A 67 15.86 -0.50 -1.89
N LEU A 68 15.46 0.55 -2.55
CA LEU A 68 16.26 1.23 -3.56
C LEU A 68 16.96 2.41 -2.91
N VAL A 69 18.24 2.58 -3.17
CA VAL A 69 19.03 3.72 -2.68
C VAL A 69 19.77 4.32 -3.87
N ARG A 70 19.66 5.63 -4.03
CA ARG A 70 20.26 6.37 -5.14
C ARG A 70 21.78 6.29 -5.10
N ASP A 71 22.35 6.53 -3.92
CA ASP A 71 23.80 6.47 -3.68
C ASP A 71 24.17 5.23 -2.84
N GLY A 72 24.67 4.20 -3.52
CA GLY A 72 25.15 2.99 -2.86
C GLY A 72 26.33 3.22 -1.92
N ALA A 73 27.12 4.28 -2.11
CA ALA A 73 28.22 4.62 -1.21
C ALA A 73 27.70 5.11 0.15
N ALA A 74 26.60 5.88 0.17
CA ALA A 74 25.93 6.28 1.40
C ALA A 74 25.41 5.07 2.19
N LEU A 75 24.79 4.09 1.50
CA LEU A 75 24.31 2.86 2.12
C LEU A 75 25.47 2.04 2.71
N ARG A 76 26.57 1.91 1.97
CA ARG A 76 27.79 1.25 2.45
C ARG A 76 28.39 1.97 3.65
N ALA A 77 28.44 3.29 3.66
CA ALA A 77 28.94 4.07 4.79
C ALA A 77 28.10 3.87 6.05
N ALA A 78 26.79 3.70 5.89
CA ALA A 78 25.87 3.47 7.01
C ALA A 78 25.95 2.05 7.58
N HIS A 79 26.24 1.04 6.78
CA HIS A 79 26.16 -0.38 7.16
C HIS A 79 27.49 -1.13 7.07
N GLY A 80 28.51 -0.56 6.39
CA GLY A 80 29.79 -1.23 6.23
C GLY A 80 30.44 -1.56 7.58
N ALA A 81 30.77 -2.81 7.77
CA ALA A 81 31.44 -3.33 8.97
C ALA A 81 32.67 -4.12 8.56
N SER A 82 33.73 -4.00 9.35
CA SER A 82 34.89 -4.87 9.28
C SER A 82 35.05 -5.63 10.60
N ALA A 83 35.55 -6.85 10.53
CA ALA A 83 35.90 -7.63 11.69
C ALA A 83 37.18 -8.43 11.40
N ASP A 84 38.02 -8.65 12.42
CA ASP A 84 39.34 -9.27 12.26
C ASP A 84 39.30 -10.68 11.65
N TYR A 85 38.16 -11.36 11.71
CA TYR A 85 37.97 -12.68 11.14
C TYR A 85 37.43 -12.68 9.69
N LEU A 86 37.05 -11.51 9.18
CA LEU A 86 36.55 -11.39 7.80
C LEU A 86 37.75 -11.22 6.85
N PRO A 87 37.74 -11.92 5.71
CA PRO A 87 38.77 -11.71 4.70
C PRO A 87 38.69 -10.30 4.13
N ASP A 88 39.85 -9.73 3.74
CA ASP A 88 39.89 -8.52 2.95
C ASP A 88 39.18 -8.75 1.61
N MET A 89 38.03 -8.14 1.42
CA MET A 89 37.28 -8.24 0.18
C MET A 89 37.81 -7.26 -0.88
N PRO A 90 37.80 -7.66 -2.17
CA PRO A 90 38.16 -6.75 -3.27
C PRO A 90 37.39 -5.43 -3.21
N SER A 91 37.93 -4.37 -3.80
CA SER A 91 37.30 -3.07 -3.79
C SER A 91 35.88 -3.11 -4.38
N ALA A 92 34.99 -2.24 -3.92
CA ALA A 92 33.62 -2.18 -4.37
C ALA A 92 33.45 -1.97 -5.91
N ALA A 93 34.50 -1.51 -6.59
CA ALA A 93 34.50 -1.35 -8.04
C ALA A 93 34.58 -2.70 -8.79
N GLU A 94 35.16 -3.73 -8.14
CA GLU A 94 35.38 -5.04 -8.75
C GLU A 94 34.36 -6.10 -8.27
N PHE A 95 33.83 -5.92 -7.06
CA PHE A 95 32.93 -6.90 -6.45
C PHE A 95 31.89 -6.23 -5.56
N TYR A 96 30.61 -6.54 -5.80
CA TYR A 96 29.52 -6.12 -4.92
C TYR A 96 29.35 -7.10 -3.76
N ASP A 97 29.66 -6.64 -2.55
CA ASP A 97 29.44 -7.39 -1.33
C ASP A 97 28.12 -6.98 -0.64
N PRO A 98 27.08 -7.82 -0.67
CA PRO A 98 25.79 -7.49 -0.02
C PRO A 98 25.92 -7.26 1.49
N SER A 99 26.89 -7.86 2.19
CA SER A 99 27.08 -7.69 3.63
C SER A 99 27.47 -6.28 4.04
N GLN A 100 28.04 -5.50 3.11
CA GLN A 100 28.41 -4.11 3.33
C GLN A 100 27.25 -3.11 3.12
N HIS A 101 26.07 -3.60 2.69
CA HIS A 101 24.93 -2.76 2.30
C HIS A 101 23.68 -3.06 3.13
N GLY A 102 23.82 -3.61 4.32
CA GLY A 102 22.73 -3.90 5.22
C GLY A 102 23.19 -4.51 6.54
N PRO A 103 22.28 -4.72 7.50
CA PRO A 103 22.66 -5.17 8.83
C PRO A 103 23.08 -6.66 8.91
N ASP A 104 22.68 -7.47 7.90
CA ASP A 104 22.92 -8.91 7.95
C ASP A 104 24.22 -9.28 7.23
N LEU A 105 25.13 -10.00 7.90
CA LEU A 105 26.31 -10.59 7.29
C LEU A 105 25.94 -11.72 6.31
N SER A 106 25.10 -12.64 6.76
CA SER A 106 24.57 -13.73 5.94
C SER A 106 23.07 -13.62 5.82
N ARG A 107 22.56 -13.59 4.59
CA ARG A 107 21.14 -13.44 4.33
C ARG A 107 20.66 -14.34 3.18
N GLY A 108 19.37 -14.62 3.15
CA GLY A 108 18.74 -15.24 2.00
C GLY A 108 18.75 -14.31 0.77
N PHE A 109 18.46 -14.86 -0.39
CA PHE A 109 18.35 -14.09 -1.63
C PHE A 109 16.90 -14.00 -2.12
N PRO A 110 16.01 -13.22 -1.44
CA PRO A 110 14.61 -13.06 -1.83
C PRO A 110 14.45 -12.35 -3.17
N GLY A 111 15.43 -11.55 -3.60
CA GLY A 111 15.47 -10.88 -4.89
C GLY A 111 15.38 -11.85 -6.09
N LEU A 112 15.83 -13.09 -5.92
CA LEU A 112 15.71 -14.12 -6.97
C LEU A 112 14.24 -14.41 -7.32
N ARG A 113 13.34 -14.39 -6.35
CA ARG A 113 11.90 -14.58 -6.57
C ARG A 113 11.34 -13.49 -7.48
N MET A 114 11.70 -12.23 -7.21
CA MET A 114 11.29 -11.10 -8.02
C MET A 114 11.87 -11.18 -9.43
N TRP A 115 13.16 -11.38 -9.56
CA TRP A 115 13.85 -11.49 -10.85
C TRP A 115 13.29 -12.62 -11.70
N LEU A 116 13.12 -13.83 -11.13
CA LEU A 116 12.65 -15.00 -11.85
C LEU A 116 11.20 -14.82 -12.33
N THR A 117 10.32 -14.30 -11.48
CA THR A 117 8.92 -14.05 -11.86
C THR A 117 8.80 -13.00 -12.96
N ILE A 118 9.57 -11.92 -12.91
CA ILE A 118 9.61 -10.92 -13.99
C ILE A 118 10.15 -11.53 -15.28
N LYS A 119 11.17 -12.38 -15.21
CA LYS A 119 11.73 -13.08 -16.40
C LYS A 119 10.74 -14.06 -17.01
N LEU A 120 9.92 -14.74 -16.19
CA LEU A 120 8.94 -15.71 -16.66
C LEU A 120 7.68 -15.08 -17.25
N TYR A 121 7.15 -14.04 -16.61
CA TYR A 121 5.84 -13.45 -16.97
C TYR A 121 5.96 -12.11 -17.69
N GLY A 122 7.10 -11.44 -17.62
CA GLY A 122 7.30 -10.10 -18.15
C GLY A 122 6.69 -9.01 -17.25
N ALA A 123 7.14 -7.76 -17.42
CA ALA A 123 6.64 -6.63 -16.67
C ALA A 123 5.18 -6.27 -17.01
N ASP A 124 4.74 -6.55 -18.23
CA ASP A 124 3.39 -6.23 -18.69
C ASP A 124 2.31 -7.05 -17.99
N ALA A 125 2.62 -8.29 -17.58
CA ALA A 125 1.70 -9.10 -16.78
C ALA A 125 1.44 -8.47 -15.41
N PHE A 126 2.47 -7.92 -14.76
CA PHE A 126 2.34 -7.21 -13.49
C PHE A 126 1.60 -5.88 -13.67
N ARG A 127 1.90 -5.14 -14.74
CA ARG A 127 1.18 -3.91 -15.07
C ARG A 127 -0.31 -4.18 -15.24
N ALA A 128 -0.69 -5.15 -16.07
CA ALA A 128 -2.09 -5.49 -16.29
C ALA A 128 -2.80 -5.92 -14.99
N ALA A 129 -2.11 -6.66 -14.11
CA ALA A 129 -2.67 -7.06 -12.83
C ALA A 129 -2.89 -5.88 -11.88
N ILE A 130 -1.95 -4.91 -11.84
CA ILE A 130 -2.10 -3.70 -11.00
C ILE A 130 -3.18 -2.78 -11.58
N ASP A 131 -3.24 -2.60 -12.91
CA ASP A 131 -4.30 -1.84 -13.59
C ASP A 131 -5.68 -2.42 -13.26
N GLU A 132 -5.83 -3.75 -13.24
CA GLU A 132 -7.07 -4.40 -12.79
C GLU A 132 -7.41 -4.00 -11.35
N LYS A 133 -6.45 -4.06 -10.42
CA LYS A 133 -6.71 -3.72 -9.01
C LYS A 133 -7.10 -2.25 -8.86
N ARG A 134 -6.47 -1.37 -9.63
CA ARG A 134 -6.83 0.05 -9.69
C ARG A 134 -8.26 0.24 -10.19
N ALA A 135 -8.63 -0.38 -11.32
CA ALA A 135 -9.97 -0.30 -11.88
C ALA A 135 -11.04 -0.85 -10.92
N LEU A 136 -10.77 -2.00 -10.28
CA LEU A 136 -11.67 -2.60 -9.29
C LEU A 136 -11.84 -1.72 -8.05
N ALA A 137 -10.80 -1.00 -7.62
CA ALA A 137 -10.90 -0.08 -6.48
C ALA A 137 -11.77 1.13 -6.81
N LEU A 138 -11.65 1.67 -8.02
CA LEU A 138 -12.51 2.76 -8.50
C LEU A 138 -13.98 2.34 -8.60
N ASP A 139 -14.24 1.15 -9.17
CA ASP A 139 -15.60 0.59 -9.24
C ASP A 139 -16.18 0.36 -7.84
N ALA A 140 -15.40 -0.27 -6.95
CA ALA A 140 -15.81 -0.50 -5.57
C ALA A 140 -16.14 0.82 -4.86
N ALA A 141 -15.29 1.83 -4.98
CA ALA A 141 -15.49 3.14 -4.36
C ALA A 141 -16.77 3.82 -4.88
N ALA A 142 -16.98 3.82 -6.21
CA ALA A 142 -18.16 4.41 -6.82
C ALA A 142 -19.46 3.74 -6.34
N ARG A 143 -19.45 2.41 -6.20
CA ARG A 143 -20.62 1.64 -5.76
C ARG A 143 -20.85 1.73 -4.26
N VAL A 144 -19.80 1.69 -3.44
CA VAL A 144 -19.88 1.83 -1.99
C VAL A 144 -20.37 3.23 -1.60
N ALA A 145 -19.95 4.28 -2.32
CA ALA A 145 -20.43 5.65 -2.11
C ALA A 145 -21.94 5.83 -2.36
N GLN A 146 -22.58 4.93 -3.08
CA GLN A 146 -24.05 4.94 -3.31
C GLN A 146 -24.83 4.23 -2.20
N LEU A 147 -24.17 3.53 -1.29
CA LEU A 147 -24.85 2.86 -0.18
C LEU A 147 -25.39 3.87 0.83
N PRO A 148 -26.57 3.63 1.42
CA PRO A 148 -27.13 4.55 2.40
C PRO A 148 -26.19 4.72 3.61
N HIS A 149 -26.14 5.94 4.13
CA HIS A 149 -25.33 6.27 5.30
C HIS A 149 -23.81 6.21 5.13
N VAL A 150 -23.29 5.77 3.99
CA VAL A 150 -21.84 5.74 3.73
C VAL A 150 -21.37 7.12 3.30
N VAL A 151 -20.29 7.55 3.92
CA VAL A 151 -19.54 8.75 3.52
C VAL A 151 -18.11 8.35 3.17
N MET A 152 -17.63 8.90 2.09
CA MET A 152 -16.24 8.83 1.63
C MET A 152 -15.75 10.26 1.43
N ASP A 153 -14.61 10.61 2.04
CA ASP A 153 -14.07 11.96 1.95
C ASP A 153 -13.45 12.25 0.58
N ALA A 154 -12.87 11.23 -0.06
CA ALA A 154 -12.26 11.32 -1.39
C ALA A 154 -12.28 9.98 -2.12
N PRO A 155 -12.24 9.98 -3.46
CA PRO A 155 -12.00 8.76 -4.23
C PRO A 155 -10.59 8.21 -3.96
N PRO A 156 -10.35 6.90 -4.19
CA PRO A 156 -9.02 6.33 -4.01
C PRO A 156 -7.99 6.95 -4.97
N GLU A 157 -6.86 7.38 -4.44
CA GLU A 157 -5.72 7.84 -5.26
C GLU A 157 -4.98 6.66 -5.91
N LEU A 158 -4.89 5.54 -5.19
CA LEU A 158 -4.37 4.27 -5.70
C LEU A 158 -5.45 3.19 -5.66
N SER A 159 -5.35 2.18 -4.80
CA SER A 159 -6.35 1.11 -4.70
C SER A 159 -6.88 0.87 -3.28
N LEU A 160 -6.77 1.87 -2.43
CA LEU A 160 -7.29 1.87 -1.08
C LEU A 160 -8.13 3.11 -0.85
N PHE A 161 -9.30 2.95 -0.23
CA PHE A 161 -10.14 4.07 0.19
C PHE A 161 -10.75 3.84 1.56
N PRO A 162 -10.86 4.91 2.39
CA PRO A 162 -11.58 4.88 3.64
C PRO A 162 -13.05 5.24 3.44
N PHE A 163 -13.89 4.78 4.36
CA PHE A 163 -15.30 5.16 4.47
C PHE A 163 -15.73 5.14 5.94
N HIS A 164 -16.83 5.81 6.25
CA HIS A 164 -17.48 5.72 7.54
C HIS A 164 -19.00 5.81 7.39
N LEU A 165 -19.73 5.43 8.43
CA LEU A 165 -21.17 5.61 8.48
C LEU A 165 -21.53 6.91 9.19
N THR A 166 -22.58 7.59 8.71
CA THR A 166 -23.19 8.77 9.37
C THR A 166 -24.69 8.82 9.14
N TRP A 167 -25.41 9.50 10.03
CA TRP A 167 -26.82 9.82 9.88
C TRP A 167 -27.20 11.05 10.71
N PRO A 168 -28.31 11.74 10.39
CA PRO A 168 -28.74 12.91 11.14
C PRO A 168 -28.91 12.63 12.64
N GLY A 169 -28.24 13.40 13.48
CA GLY A 169 -28.26 13.30 14.95
C GLY A 169 -27.31 12.28 15.55
N ALA A 170 -26.51 11.57 14.74
CA ALA A 170 -25.48 10.65 15.25
C ALA A 170 -24.37 11.41 15.95
N THR A 171 -23.91 10.85 17.05
CA THR A 171 -22.64 11.26 17.68
C THR A 171 -21.47 10.54 17.01
N LEU A 172 -20.26 11.11 17.09
CA LEU A 172 -19.05 10.47 16.56
C LEU A 172 -18.86 9.06 17.13
N ALA A 173 -19.15 8.85 18.41
CA ALA A 173 -19.03 7.53 19.04
C ALA A 173 -20.02 6.50 18.44
N GLN A 174 -21.22 6.92 18.10
CA GLN A 174 -22.22 6.06 17.45
C GLN A 174 -21.79 5.73 16.00
N GLU A 175 -21.30 6.73 15.26
CA GLU A 175 -20.81 6.53 13.88
C GLU A 175 -19.61 5.58 13.85
N ASP A 176 -18.66 5.75 14.78
CA ASP A 176 -17.48 4.88 14.91
C ASP A 176 -17.88 3.44 15.26
N ALA A 177 -18.80 3.26 16.21
CA ALA A 177 -19.29 1.94 16.61
C ALA A 177 -20.03 1.27 15.45
N ALA A 178 -20.94 1.97 14.79
CA ALA A 178 -21.67 1.44 13.63
C ALA A 178 -20.73 1.09 12.45
N THR A 179 -19.70 1.89 12.23
CA THR A 179 -18.69 1.57 11.20
C THR A 179 -17.93 0.29 11.53
N ARG A 180 -17.57 0.06 12.81
CA ARG A 180 -16.94 -1.20 13.25
C ARG A 180 -17.88 -2.40 13.07
N ASP A 181 -19.15 -2.25 13.44
CA ASP A 181 -20.12 -3.32 13.33
C ASP A 181 -20.44 -3.66 11.88
N LEU A 182 -20.52 -2.66 10.99
CA LEU A 182 -20.66 -2.90 9.55
C LEU A 182 -19.49 -3.72 9.00
N MET A 183 -18.27 -3.40 9.40
CA MET A 183 -17.09 -4.14 8.96
C MET A 183 -17.10 -5.58 9.48
N ALA A 184 -17.46 -5.77 10.76
CA ALA A 184 -17.58 -7.09 11.36
C ALA A 184 -18.66 -7.92 10.66
N ALA A 185 -19.86 -7.36 10.46
CA ALA A 185 -20.97 -8.01 9.78
C ALA A 185 -20.65 -8.37 8.33
N THR A 186 -19.93 -7.49 7.61
CA THR A 186 -19.47 -7.75 6.23
C THR A 186 -18.46 -8.90 6.21
N SER A 187 -17.46 -8.88 7.09
CA SER A 187 -16.39 -9.90 7.14
C SER A 187 -16.90 -11.26 7.63
N GLN A 188 -17.87 -11.30 8.55
CA GLN A 188 -18.49 -12.54 9.07
C GLN A 188 -19.20 -13.36 7.99
N ARG A 189 -19.60 -12.75 6.89
CA ARG A 189 -20.17 -13.46 5.73
C ARG A 189 -19.15 -14.32 4.98
N GLY A 190 -17.85 -14.14 5.26
CA GLY A 190 -16.76 -14.99 4.77
C GLY A 190 -16.41 -14.85 3.29
N ARG A 191 -17.03 -13.90 2.58
CA ARG A 191 -16.79 -13.68 1.14
C ARG A 191 -15.72 -12.63 0.86
N VAL A 192 -15.62 -11.63 1.72
CA VAL A 192 -14.63 -10.55 1.69
C VAL A 192 -14.14 -10.24 3.11
N MET A 193 -12.95 -9.69 3.21
CA MET A 193 -12.41 -9.16 4.45
C MET A 193 -12.00 -7.71 4.22
N ILE A 194 -12.51 -6.82 5.08
CA ILE A 194 -12.16 -5.40 5.09
C ILE A 194 -11.53 -5.04 6.43
N SER A 195 -10.70 -4.01 6.46
CA SER A 195 -9.96 -3.57 7.63
C SER A 195 -10.42 -2.19 8.09
N GLY A 196 -9.99 -1.75 9.26
CA GLY A 196 -10.26 -0.40 9.75
C GLY A 196 -9.04 0.26 10.34
N ALA A 197 -9.15 1.57 10.57
CA ALA A 197 -8.13 2.38 11.20
C ALA A 197 -8.77 3.58 11.90
N VAL A 198 -7.98 4.27 12.73
CA VAL A 198 -8.34 5.61 13.21
C VAL A 198 -7.64 6.63 12.32
N ALA A 199 -8.39 7.56 11.77
CA ALA A 199 -7.88 8.66 10.95
C ALA A 199 -8.59 9.96 11.36
N GLY A 200 -7.83 11.03 11.63
CA GLY A 200 -8.40 12.32 12.03
C GLY A 200 -9.30 12.26 13.28
N GLY A 201 -8.99 11.35 14.23
CA GLY A 201 -9.80 11.18 15.45
C GLY A 201 -11.10 10.38 15.25
N ARG A 202 -11.35 9.84 14.05
CA ARG A 202 -12.51 9.03 13.67
C ARG A 202 -12.10 7.63 13.32
N TYR A 203 -12.94 6.65 13.63
CA TYR A 203 -12.76 5.30 13.09
C TYR A 203 -13.32 5.20 11.67
N VAL A 204 -12.53 4.67 10.76
CA VAL A 204 -12.90 4.46 9.36
C VAL A 204 -12.76 2.98 8.97
N GLY A 205 -13.70 2.47 8.20
CA GLY A 205 -13.54 1.24 7.45
C GLY A 205 -12.61 1.50 6.25
N ARG A 206 -11.82 0.50 5.85
CA ARG A 206 -10.92 0.60 4.69
C ARG A 206 -11.14 -0.57 3.75
N VAL A 207 -11.37 -0.25 2.50
CA VAL A 207 -11.34 -1.21 1.40
C VAL A 207 -9.99 -1.10 0.70
N CYS A 208 -9.25 -2.21 0.67
CA CYS A 208 -7.94 -2.31 0.03
C CYS A 208 -7.99 -3.38 -1.06
N VAL A 209 -7.86 -2.97 -2.31
CA VAL A 209 -7.93 -3.86 -3.48
C VAL A 209 -6.53 -4.07 -4.04
N LEU A 210 -5.80 -5.06 -3.49
CA LEU A 210 -4.44 -5.37 -3.93
C LEU A 210 -4.15 -6.87 -4.04
N SER A 211 -5.00 -7.74 -3.49
CA SER A 211 -4.80 -9.19 -3.63
C SER A 211 -4.95 -9.64 -5.08
N PHE A 212 -4.05 -10.50 -5.56
CA PHE A 212 -4.17 -11.11 -6.89
C PHE A 212 -5.43 -11.96 -7.07
N ARG A 213 -6.07 -12.38 -5.97
CA ARG A 213 -7.31 -13.17 -5.96
C ARG A 213 -8.57 -12.30 -5.99
N THR A 214 -8.43 -10.99 -5.90
CA THR A 214 -9.57 -10.07 -5.93
C THR A 214 -9.89 -9.71 -7.38
N HIS A 215 -11.08 -10.09 -7.82
CA HIS A 215 -11.65 -9.81 -9.15
C HIS A 215 -13.04 -9.20 -9.00
N ALA A 216 -13.76 -8.95 -10.09
CA ALA A 216 -15.09 -8.31 -10.08
C ALA A 216 -16.08 -8.99 -9.12
N ALA A 217 -16.08 -10.32 -9.05
CA ALA A 217 -16.98 -11.06 -8.14
C ALA A 217 -16.77 -10.71 -6.66
N GLN A 218 -15.53 -10.44 -6.22
CA GLN A 218 -15.26 -10.01 -4.84
C GLN A 218 -15.78 -8.59 -4.57
N ILE A 219 -15.76 -7.72 -5.57
CA ILE A 219 -16.35 -6.39 -5.46
C ILE A 219 -17.89 -6.49 -5.40
N ASP A 220 -18.51 -7.36 -6.20
CA ASP A 220 -19.94 -7.63 -6.12
C ASP A 220 -20.34 -8.14 -4.73
N HIS A 221 -19.57 -9.07 -4.17
CA HIS A 221 -19.77 -9.58 -2.82
C HIS A 221 -19.63 -8.47 -1.77
N LEU A 222 -18.59 -7.62 -1.86
CA LEU A 222 -18.38 -6.51 -0.94
C LEU A 222 -19.61 -5.60 -0.89
N VAL A 223 -20.05 -5.12 -2.05
CA VAL A 223 -21.18 -4.18 -2.15
C VAL A 223 -22.47 -4.83 -1.64
N ALA A 224 -22.74 -6.06 -2.04
CA ALA A 224 -23.95 -6.78 -1.61
C ALA A 224 -23.97 -7.04 -0.09
N ASP A 225 -22.82 -7.41 0.49
CA ASP A 225 -22.70 -7.68 1.92
C ASP A 225 -22.84 -6.41 2.75
N MET A 226 -22.20 -5.31 2.34
CA MET A 226 -22.38 -4.02 2.97
C MET A 226 -23.84 -3.53 2.87
N ALA A 227 -24.43 -3.56 1.67
CA ALA A 227 -25.82 -3.14 1.47
C ALA A 227 -26.80 -3.90 2.37
N SER A 228 -26.59 -5.21 2.53
CA SER A 228 -27.44 -6.04 3.39
C SER A 228 -27.29 -5.75 4.89
N ALA A 229 -26.11 -5.33 5.34
CA ALA A 229 -25.82 -5.13 6.75
C ALA A 229 -26.11 -3.68 7.24
N ILE A 230 -25.98 -2.69 6.37
CA ILE A 230 -26.06 -1.27 6.75
C ILE A 230 -27.35 -0.90 7.47
N THR A 231 -28.50 -1.34 6.97
CA THR A 231 -29.82 -0.96 7.53
C THR A 231 -29.97 -1.46 8.96
N GLU A 232 -29.59 -2.70 9.21
CA GLU A 232 -29.66 -3.30 10.54
C GLU A 232 -28.68 -2.65 11.52
N VAL A 233 -27.44 -2.48 11.08
CA VAL A 233 -26.38 -1.83 11.88
C VAL A 233 -26.79 -0.42 12.27
N VAL A 234 -27.24 0.40 11.32
CA VAL A 234 -27.66 1.78 11.63
C VAL A 234 -28.88 1.82 12.55
N ALA A 235 -29.85 0.92 12.36
CA ALA A 235 -31.02 0.84 13.24
C ALA A 235 -30.62 0.52 14.70
N THR A 236 -29.65 -0.38 14.89
CA THR A 236 -29.15 -0.76 16.22
C THR A 236 -28.50 0.42 16.95
N HIS A 237 -27.81 1.31 16.24
CA HIS A 237 -27.12 2.47 16.83
C HIS A 237 -27.97 3.76 16.90
N ARG A 238 -29.15 3.77 16.31
CA ARG A 238 -30.13 4.86 16.42
C ARG A 238 -31.02 4.77 17.64
N ALA A 239 -31.18 3.55 18.20
CA ALA A 239 -31.97 3.29 19.39
C ALA A 239 -31.24 3.73 20.65
#